data_6e044a8b828c25e1c1f0585e00372cb4
#
_entry.id   6e044a8b828c25e1c1f0585e00372cb4
#
_cell.length_a   1.000
_cell.length_b   1.000
_cell.length_c   1.000
_cell.angle_alpha   90.00
_cell.angle_beta   90.00
_cell.angle_gamma   90.00
#
_symmetry.space_group_name_H-M   'P 1'
#
loop_
_entity.id
_entity.type
_entity.pdbx_description
1 polymer ?
#
loop_
_entity_poly.entity_id
_entity_poly.type
_entity_poly.pdbx_seq_one_letter_code
_entity_poly.pdbx_strand_id
1 'polypeptide(L)'
;HMGGCAGTGSRRRILPWSVVRLSIQELKREILFILKAYVYLPVTFFRRVVFGRDPYFRRFFWYRWGFLPKELKRLAKSRPTIWIEALSGGENTQIVTFVRRLRILYPDVNLVLSTNNRYSFEFSGRRKELDFVFDSPWDLRHVVKRVIRKLCPVALLFVENCSYPVLCREAQKSGVRTILL
;
A
#
# COMPACT_ATOMS: atom_id res chain seq x y z
N HIS A 1 35.22 11.24 43.43
CA HIS A 1 34.58 9.97 43.10
C HIS A 1 33.57 10.20 41.97
N MET A 2 33.98 9.79 40.76
CA MET A 2 33.13 9.84 39.58
C MET A 2 32.38 8.51 39.50
N GLY A 3 31.03 8.55 39.53
CA GLY A 3 30.15 7.40 39.27
C GLY A 3 29.61 7.50 37.87
N GLY A 4 30.08 6.66 36.96
CA GLY A 4 29.60 6.60 35.62
C GLY A 4 28.26 5.85 35.50
N CYS A 5 27.24 6.48 34.98
CA CYS A 5 26.01 5.82 34.60
C CYS A 5 26.20 5.09 33.26
N ALA A 6 26.28 3.76 33.34
CA ALA A 6 26.24 2.89 32.17
C ALA A 6 24.83 2.86 31.60
N GLY A 7 24.61 3.57 30.51
CA GLY A 7 23.36 3.47 29.73
C GLY A 7 23.29 2.14 28.99
N THR A 8 22.42 1.24 29.43
CA THR A 8 22.08 0.02 28.71
C THR A 8 21.25 0.36 27.48
N GLY A 9 21.91 0.67 26.40
CA GLY A 9 21.28 0.83 25.08
C GLY A 9 20.72 -0.52 24.62
N SER A 10 19.43 -0.71 24.78
CA SER A 10 18.68 -1.79 24.13
C SER A 10 18.77 -1.61 22.62
N ARG A 11 19.77 -2.25 22.00
CA ARG A 11 19.81 -2.41 20.54
C ARG A 11 18.63 -3.28 20.14
N ARG A 12 17.55 -2.67 19.69
CA ARG A 12 16.52 -3.39 18.96
C ARG A 12 17.21 -4.05 17.76
N ARG A 13 17.29 -5.37 17.78
CA ARG A 13 17.80 -6.17 16.67
C ARG A 13 16.87 -5.92 15.49
N ILE A 14 17.30 -5.08 14.57
CA ILE A 14 16.75 -5.04 13.22
C ILE A 14 17.17 -6.39 12.63
N LEU A 15 16.25 -7.33 12.53
CA LEU A 15 16.48 -8.63 11.89
C LEU A 15 16.99 -8.33 10.47
N PRO A 16 18.19 -8.82 10.09
CA PRO A 16 18.64 -8.68 8.73
C PRO A 16 17.72 -9.54 7.86
N TRP A 17 16.93 -8.91 7.01
CA TRP A 17 16.16 -9.58 5.96
C TRP A 17 17.12 -10.08 4.87
N SER A 18 18.08 -10.90 5.29
CA SER A 18 19.01 -11.57 4.40
C SER A 18 18.25 -12.62 3.62
N VAL A 19 18.09 -12.30 2.33
CA VAL A 19 17.85 -13.28 1.25
C VAL A 19 16.79 -14.31 1.60
N VAL A 20 15.53 -13.92 1.50
CA VAL A 20 14.45 -14.91 1.38
C VAL A 20 14.69 -15.62 0.04
N ARG A 21 15.37 -16.78 0.06
CA ARG A 21 15.31 -17.75 -1.03
C ARG A 21 13.85 -18.14 -1.12
N LEU A 22 13.16 -17.67 -2.16
CA LEU A 22 11.81 -18.11 -2.44
C LEU A 22 11.80 -19.63 -2.47
N SER A 23 11.03 -20.24 -1.61
CA SER A 23 10.82 -21.68 -1.68
C SER A 23 10.13 -22.02 -3.00
N ILE A 24 10.27 -23.25 -3.48
CA ILE A 24 9.57 -23.71 -4.70
C ILE A 24 8.06 -23.47 -4.60
N GLN A 25 7.50 -23.52 -3.39
CA GLN A 25 6.09 -23.25 -3.13
C GLN A 25 5.74 -21.77 -3.29
N GLU A 26 6.61 -20.87 -2.85
CA GLU A 26 6.44 -19.43 -3.06
C GLU A 26 6.54 -19.04 -4.53
N LEU A 27 7.49 -19.63 -5.25
CA LEU A 27 7.62 -19.47 -6.69
C LEU A 27 6.37 -19.96 -7.44
N LYS A 28 5.82 -21.13 -7.06
CA LYS A 28 4.55 -21.63 -7.62
C LYS A 28 3.38 -20.68 -7.32
N ARG A 29 3.29 -20.11 -6.12
CA ARG A 29 2.27 -19.12 -5.77
C ARG A 29 2.42 -17.85 -6.59
N GLU A 30 3.63 -17.34 -6.76
CA GLU A 30 3.88 -16.16 -7.60
C GLU A 30 3.50 -16.43 -9.06
N ILE A 31 3.89 -17.58 -9.63
CA ILE A 31 3.52 -17.98 -11.00
C ILE A 31 2.00 -18.11 -11.14
N LEU A 32 1.32 -18.76 -10.19
CA LEU A 32 -0.13 -18.91 -10.21
C LEU A 32 -0.84 -17.56 -10.07
N PHE A 33 -0.30 -16.66 -9.24
CA PHE A 33 -0.81 -15.30 -9.09
C PHE A 33 -0.62 -14.48 -10.39
N ILE A 34 0.53 -14.60 -11.04
CA ILE A 34 0.83 -14.00 -12.33
C ILE A 34 -0.14 -14.53 -13.41
N LEU A 35 -0.32 -15.85 -13.50
CA LEU A 35 -1.28 -16.46 -14.42
C LEU A 35 -2.70 -15.96 -14.18
N LYS A 36 -3.15 -15.92 -12.93
CA LYS A 36 -4.46 -15.33 -12.58
C LYS A 36 -4.55 -13.86 -12.96
N ALA A 37 -3.54 -13.07 -12.71
CA ALA A 37 -3.54 -11.65 -13.01
C ALA A 37 -3.53 -11.39 -14.53
N TYR A 38 -2.75 -12.12 -15.28
CA TYR A 38 -2.59 -11.88 -16.73
C TYR A 38 -3.60 -12.59 -17.62
N VAL A 39 -4.16 -13.72 -17.19
CA VAL A 39 -5.12 -14.51 -17.98
C VAL A 39 -6.54 -14.33 -17.50
N TYR A 40 -6.79 -14.61 -16.22
CA TYR A 40 -8.16 -14.59 -15.68
C TYR A 40 -8.74 -13.18 -15.53
N LEU A 41 -7.91 -12.22 -15.14
CA LEU A 41 -8.35 -10.85 -14.94
C LEU A 41 -8.73 -10.12 -16.23
N PRO A 42 -7.95 -10.19 -17.32
CA PRO A 42 -8.39 -9.60 -18.59
C PRO A 42 -9.70 -10.19 -19.10
N VAL A 43 -9.90 -11.50 -18.96
CA VAL A 43 -11.13 -12.16 -19.41
C VAL A 43 -12.33 -11.72 -18.58
N THR A 44 -12.20 -11.72 -17.26
CA THR A 44 -13.28 -11.26 -16.37
C THR A 44 -13.53 -9.76 -16.49
N PHE A 45 -12.46 -8.98 -16.72
CA PHE A 45 -12.54 -7.56 -16.97
C PHE A 45 -13.25 -7.27 -18.29
N PHE A 46 -12.84 -7.93 -19.40
CA PHE A 46 -13.47 -7.73 -20.70
C PHE A 46 -14.96 -8.05 -20.64
N ARG A 47 -15.30 -9.18 -20.00
CA ARG A 47 -16.69 -9.57 -19.79
C ARG A 47 -17.49 -8.54 -18.98
N ARG A 48 -16.88 -7.88 -17.98
CA ARG A 48 -17.54 -6.96 -17.06
C ARG A 48 -17.48 -5.49 -17.52
N VAL A 49 -16.47 -5.09 -18.28
CA VAL A 49 -16.40 -3.77 -18.91
C VAL A 49 -17.29 -3.69 -20.15
N VAL A 50 -17.34 -4.75 -20.93
CA VAL A 50 -18.20 -4.80 -22.13
C VAL A 50 -19.68 -4.97 -21.76
N PHE A 51 -19.97 -5.74 -20.69
CA PHE A 51 -21.34 -6.02 -20.26
C PHE A 51 -21.76 -5.33 -18.96
N GLY A 52 -20.86 -4.68 -18.22
CA GLY A 52 -21.13 -4.02 -16.95
C GLY A 52 -20.92 -2.51 -17.02
N ARG A 53 -22.00 -1.75 -16.79
CA ARG A 53 -21.95 -0.28 -16.74
C ARG A 53 -21.50 0.30 -15.39
N ASP A 54 -20.91 -0.50 -14.48
CA ASP A 54 -20.52 -0.03 -13.15
C ASP A 54 -19.20 0.76 -13.20
N PRO A 55 -19.24 2.09 -12.94
CA PRO A 55 -18.06 2.94 -12.94
C PRO A 55 -16.97 2.50 -11.94
N TYR A 56 -17.36 1.85 -10.83
CA TYR A 56 -16.43 1.29 -9.85
C TYR A 56 -15.50 0.26 -10.48
N PHE A 57 -16.04 -0.66 -11.28
CA PHE A 57 -15.24 -1.74 -11.89
C PHE A 57 -14.17 -1.23 -12.83
N ARG A 58 -14.47 -0.22 -13.64
CA ARG A 58 -13.51 0.39 -14.55
C ARG A 58 -12.37 1.07 -13.78
N ARG A 59 -12.72 1.87 -12.75
CA ARG A 59 -11.72 2.51 -11.88
C ARG A 59 -10.88 1.48 -11.13
N PHE A 60 -11.51 0.50 -10.48
CA PHE A 60 -10.87 -0.59 -9.77
C PHE A 60 -9.80 -1.29 -10.63
N PHE A 61 -10.13 -1.65 -11.85
CA PHE A 61 -9.18 -2.26 -12.77
C PHE A 61 -7.95 -1.38 -13.00
N TRP A 62 -8.16 -0.14 -13.39
CA TRP A 62 -7.06 0.76 -13.72
C TRP A 62 -6.16 1.04 -12.51
N TYR A 63 -6.74 1.23 -11.32
CA TYR A 63 -5.97 1.47 -10.11
C TYR A 63 -5.13 0.27 -9.73
N ARG A 64 -5.68 -0.93 -9.83
CA ARG A 64 -4.93 -2.17 -9.56
C ARG A 64 -3.75 -2.40 -10.50
N TRP A 65 -3.82 -1.90 -11.73
CA TRP A 65 -2.69 -1.89 -12.66
C TRP A 65 -1.75 -0.68 -12.48
N GLY A 66 -1.97 0.15 -11.45
CA GLY A 66 -1.14 1.30 -11.12
C GLY A 66 -1.37 2.51 -12.02
N PHE A 67 -2.49 2.53 -12.76
CA PHE A 67 -2.91 3.71 -13.53
C PHE A 67 -3.71 4.65 -12.63
N LEU A 68 -3.01 5.34 -11.76
CA LEU A 68 -3.58 6.30 -10.82
C LEU A 68 -3.92 7.63 -11.51
N PRO A 69 -4.94 8.36 -11.05
CA PRO A 69 -5.39 9.61 -11.67
C PRO A 69 -4.34 10.71 -11.55
N LYS A 70 -4.51 11.75 -12.37
CA LYS A 70 -3.58 12.89 -12.40
C LYS A 70 -3.62 13.69 -11.10
N GLU A 71 -4.76 13.75 -10.45
CA GLU A 71 -5.01 14.43 -9.18
C GLU A 71 -4.09 13.88 -8.09
N LEU A 72 -3.99 12.55 -7.99
CA LEU A 72 -3.11 11.90 -7.02
C LEU A 72 -1.63 12.22 -7.29
N LYS A 73 -1.23 12.31 -8.56
CA LYS A 73 0.12 12.72 -8.92
C LYS A 73 0.42 14.19 -8.54
N ARG A 74 -0.56 15.07 -8.67
CA ARG A 74 -0.43 16.47 -8.24
C ARG A 74 -0.32 16.56 -6.72
N LEU A 75 -1.19 15.83 -6.02
CA LEU A 75 -1.18 15.72 -4.57
C LEU A 75 0.20 15.27 -4.07
N ALA A 76 0.73 14.17 -4.61
CA ALA A 76 2.02 13.62 -4.22
C ALA A 76 3.23 14.55 -4.48
N LYS A 77 3.07 15.54 -5.37
CA LYS A 77 4.10 16.56 -5.62
C LYS A 77 4.00 17.79 -4.70
N SER A 78 2.83 18.03 -4.12
CA SER A 78 2.59 19.22 -3.30
C SER A 78 3.14 19.09 -1.88
N ARG A 79 3.13 17.88 -1.33
CA ARG A 79 3.54 17.59 0.06
C ARG A 79 4.10 16.17 0.17
N PRO A 80 4.90 15.87 1.21
CA PRO A 80 5.31 14.50 1.53
C PRO A 80 4.10 13.58 1.66
N THR A 81 4.19 12.37 1.14
CA THR A 81 3.07 11.42 1.14
C THR A 81 3.36 10.23 2.06
N ILE A 82 2.45 9.95 2.98
CA ILE A 82 2.41 8.69 3.73
C ILE A 82 1.36 7.79 3.04
N TRP A 83 1.80 6.63 2.60
CA TRP A 83 0.94 5.61 2.02
C TRP A 83 0.56 4.59 3.09
N ILE A 84 -0.73 4.37 3.29
CA ILE A 84 -1.30 3.42 4.24
C ILE A 84 -1.94 2.29 3.43
N GLU A 85 -1.55 1.06 3.69
CA GLU A 85 -2.12 -0.15 3.10
C GLU A 85 -3.00 -0.86 4.12
N ALA A 86 -4.31 -0.88 3.89
CA ALA A 86 -5.29 -1.54 4.74
C ALA A 86 -6.28 -2.33 3.85
N LEU A 87 -6.16 -3.64 3.85
CA LEU A 87 -6.81 -4.51 2.88
C LEU A 87 -8.27 -4.79 3.18
N SER A 88 -8.58 -4.99 4.46
CA SER A 88 -9.90 -5.43 4.92
C SER A 88 -10.74 -4.28 5.49
N GLY A 89 -12.06 -4.54 5.62
CA GLY A 89 -12.96 -3.61 6.30
C GLY A 89 -12.63 -3.45 7.78
N GLY A 90 -12.18 -4.52 8.45
CA GLY A 90 -11.74 -4.52 9.84
C GLY A 90 -10.53 -3.61 10.03
N GLU A 91 -9.48 -3.81 9.25
CA GLU A 91 -8.28 -2.95 9.26
C GLU A 91 -8.63 -1.48 9.02
N ASN A 92 -9.50 -1.19 8.05
CA ASN A 92 -9.94 0.17 7.74
C ASN A 92 -10.71 0.83 8.91
N THR A 93 -11.39 0.04 9.74
CA THR A 93 -12.07 0.54 10.93
C THR A 93 -11.07 0.82 12.06
N GLN A 94 -10.12 -0.07 12.26
CA GLN A 94 -9.10 0.05 13.31
C GLN A 94 -8.20 1.26 13.12
N ILE A 95 -7.80 1.57 11.89
CA ILE A 95 -6.88 2.69 11.61
C ILE A 95 -7.52 4.07 11.70
N VAL A 96 -8.85 4.18 11.86
CA VAL A 96 -9.53 5.49 11.90
C VAL A 96 -8.92 6.43 12.92
N THR A 97 -8.77 5.95 14.16
CA THR A 97 -8.20 6.77 15.24
C THR A 97 -6.75 7.12 14.97
N PHE A 98 -5.99 6.18 14.40
CA PHE A 98 -4.60 6.39 14.02
C PHE A 98 -4.47 7.46 12.92
N VAL A 99 -5.28 7.37 11.87
CA VAL A 99 -5.29 8.34 10.75
C VAL A 99 -5.68 9.75 11.26
N ARG A 100 -6.67 9.85 12.13
CA ARG A 100 -7.03 11.13 12.77
C ARG A 100 -5.85 11.71 13.55
N ARG A 101 -5.15 10.90 14.33
CA ARG A 101 -3.99 11.32 15.08
C ARG A 101 -2.84 11.74 14.18
N LEU A 102 -2.59 11.00 13.10
CA LEU A 102 -1.60 11.39 12.08
C LEU A 102 -1.95 12.74 11.45
N ARG A 103 -3.22 12.99 11.13
CA ARG A 103 -3.66 14.26 10.55
C ARG A 103 -3.43 15.45 11.49
N ILE A 104 -3.65 15.25 12.80
CA ILE A 104 -3.40 16.28 13.82
C ILE A 104 -1.90 16.55 13.96
N LEU A 105 -1.09 15.50 14.02
CA LEU A 105 0.36 15.62 14.23
C LEU A 105 1.12 16.09 12.98
N TYR A 106 0.61 15.77 11.79
CA TYR A 106 1.25 16.03 10.51
C TYR A 106 0.24 16.65 9.52
N PRO A 107 -0.20 17.88 9.74
CA PRO A 107 -1.21 18.53 8.88
C PRO A 107 -0.72 18.74 7.44
N ASP A 108 0.59 18.92 7.25
CA ASP A 108 1.22 19.19 5.96
C ASP A 108 1.69 17.93 5.21
N VAL A 109 1.21 16.75 5.60
CA VAL A 109 1.51 15.49 4.93
C VAL A 109 0.28 14.96 4.22
N ASN A 110 0.44 14.46 3.01
CA ASN A 110 -0.64 13.75 2.32
C ASN A 110 -0.82 12.35 2.93
N LEU A 111 -2.02 12.04 3.37
CA LEU A 111 -2.41 10.72 3.83
C LEU A 111 -3.19 10.01 2.73
N VAL A 112 -2.58 8.99 2.15
CA VAL A 112 -3.15 8.22 1.03
C VAL A 112 -3.36 6.78 1.48
N LEU A 113 -4.58 6.28 1.29
CA LEU A 113 -4.95 4.92 1.67
C LEU A 113 -5.16 4.06 0.44
N SER A 114 -4.63 2.83 0.46
CA SER A 114 -5.03 1.78 -0.49
C SER A 114 -5.76 0.64 0.21
N THR A 115 -6.75 0.08 -0.48
CA THR A 115 -7.60 -0.99 0.04
C THR A 115 -8.04 -1.96 -1.06
N ASN A 116 -8.55 -3.13 -0.68
CA ASN A 116 -8.76 -4.23 -1.63
C ASN A 116 -10.22 -4.50 -1.99
N ASN A 117 -11.19 -3.79 -1.39
CA ASN A 117 -12.60 -4.05 -1.66
C ASN A 117 -13.44 -2.77 -1.73
N ARG A 118 -14.60 -2.87 -2.39
CA ARG A 118 -15.51 -1.76 -2.62
C ARG A 118 -15.99 -1.10 -1.33
N TYR A 119 -16.39 -1.90 -0.35
CA TYR A 119 -16.88 -1.38 0.93
C TYR A 119 -15.82 -0.53 1.63
N SER A 120 -14.62 -1.06 1.77
CA SER A 120 -13.50 -0.34 2.38
C SER A 120 -13.14 0.93 1.61
N PHE A 121 -13.21 0.89 0.28
CA PHE A 121 -12.98 2.07 -0.56
C PHE A 121 -14.02 3.16 -0.30
N GLU A 122 -15.31 2.81 -0.31
CA GLU A 122 -16.41 3.77 -0.09
C GLU A 122 -16.40 4.30 1.34
N PHE A 123 -16.16 3.44 2.33
CA PHE A 123 -16.06 3.80 3.73
C PHE A 123 -14.91 4.78 3.99
N SER A 124 -13.73 4.49 3.47
CA SER A 124 -12.53 5.31 3.65
C SER A 124 -12.57 6.59 2.80
N GLY A 125 -13.19 6.54 1.62
CA GLY A 125 -13.32 7.69 0.73
C GLY A 125 -14.21 8.82 1.27
N ARG A 126 -15.03 8.54 2.29
CA ARG A 126 -15.84 9.55 2.99
C ARG A 126 -15.09 10.28 4.11
N ARG A 127 -13.85 9.90 4.40
CA ARG A 127 -13.09 10.44 5.50
C ARG A 127 -12.31 11.67 5.10
N LYS A 128 -12.56 12.77 5.80
CA LYS A 128 -11.90 14.06 5.58
C LYS A 128 -10.41 14.05 5.97
N GLU A 129 -10.00 13.10 6.79
CA GLU A 129 -8.63 12.94 7.24
C GLU A 129 -7.71 12.36 6.17
N LEU A 130 -8.27 11.66 5.16
CA LEU A 130 -7.54 11.10 4.04
C LEU A 130 -7.63 12.05 2.83
N ASP A 131 -6.49 12.30 2.20
CA ASP A 131 -6.43 13.13 1.00
C ASP A 131 -6.80 12.33 -0.25
N PHE A 132 -6.57 11.03 -0.25
CA PHE A 132 -6.93 10.16 -1.36
C PHE A 132 -7.07 8.70 -0.94
N VAL A 133 -8.00 7.98 -1.60
CA VAL A 133 -8.19 6.53 -1.45
C VAL A 133 -8.14 5.88 -2.83
N PHE A 134 -7.44 4.76 -2.95
CA PHE A 134 -7.38 4.00 -4.19
C PHE A 134 -7.37 2.49 -3.93
N ASP A 135 -7.62 1.71 -4.99
CA ASP A 135 -7.59 0.27 -4.89
C ASP A 135 -6.15 -0.24 -4.89
N SER A 136 -5.80 -1.11 -3.95
CA SER A 136 -4.46 -1.67 -3.78
C SER A 136 -3.93 -2.23 -5.10
N PRO A 137 -2.70 -1.90 -5.49
CA PRO A 137 -2.12 -2.37 -6.73
C PRO A 137 -1.92 -3.88 -6.72
N TRP A 138 -1.92 -4.51 -7.88
CA TRP A 138 -1.44 -5.88 -8.00
C TRP A 138 0.01 -5.95 -7.53
N ASP A 139 0.33 -6.96 -6.72
CA ASP A 139 1.69 -7.18 -6.19
C ASP A 139 2.65 -7.72 -7.27
N LEU A 140 2.66 -7.02 -8.41
CA LEU A 140 3.53 -7.26 -9.55
C LEU A 140 4.58 -6.16 -9.61
N ARG A 141 5.84 -6.54 -9.77
CA ARG A 141 6.99 -5.64 -9.69
C ARG A 141 6.84 -4.37 -10.53
N HIS A 142 6.42 -4.49 -11.77
CA HIS A 142 6.27 -3.33 -12.67
C HIS A 142 5.09 -2.43 -12.27
N VAL A 143 4.00 -3.00 -11.72
CA VAL A 143 2.84 -2.27 -11.22
C VAL A 143 3.21 -1.49 -9.96
N VAL A 144 3.77 -2.18 -8.98
CA VAL A 144 4.21 -1.61 -7.71
C VAL A 144 5.23 -0.47 -7.94
N LYS A 145 6.23 -0.69 -8.78
CA LYS A 145 7.21 0.36 -9.16
C LYS A 145 6.54 1.58 -9.78
N ARG A 146 5.50 1.37 -10.59
CA ARG A 146 4.73 2.47 -11.20
C ARG A 146 4.03 3.30 -10.14
N VAL A 147 3.39 2.63 -9.16
CA VAL A 147 2.70 3.30 -8.04
C VAL A 147 3.69 4.06 -7.17
N ILE A 148 4.76 3.40 -6.72
CA ILE A 148 5.81 4.04 -5.90
C ILE A 148 6.37 5.29 -6.58
N ARG A 149 6.70 5.21 -7.88
CA ARG A 149 7.20 6.37 -8.64
C ARG A 149 6.18 7.50 -8.80
N LYS A 150 4.87 7.19 -8.77
CA LYS A 150 3.83 8.21 -8.85
C LYS A 150 3.55 8.88 -7.52
N LEU A 151 3.54 8.10 -6.44
CA LEU A 151 3.24 8.59 -5.08
C LEU A 151 4.46 9.21 -4.42
N CYS A 152 5.68 8.75 -4.77
CA CYS A 152 6.93 9.11 -4.09
C CYS A 152 6.76 9.11 -2.55
N PRO A 153 6.24 8.04 -1.95
CA PRO A 153 5.91 8.07 -0.53
C PRO A 153 7.17 8.13 0.32
N VAL A 154 7.15 8.91 1.39
CA VAL A 154 8.23 8.95 2.40
C VAL A 154 8.11 7.78 3.37
N ALA A 155 6.90 7.28 3.57
CA ALA A 155 6.61 6.11 4.39
C ALA A 155 5.47 5.29 3.81
N LEU A 156 5.54 3.97 4.01
CA LEU A 156 4.50 2.99 3.70
C LEU A 156 4.17 2.23 4.99
N LEU A 157 2.92 2.36 5.41
CA LEU A 157 2.40 1.75 6.63
C LEU A 157 1.53 0.55 6.24
N PHE A 158 1.86 -0.63 6.75
CA PHE A 158 1.03 -1.82 6.63
C PHE A 158 0.21 -2.01 7.90
N VAL A 159 -1.08 -2.29 7.76
CA VAL A 159 -1.97 -2.58 8.88
C VAL A 159 -2.06 -4.09 9.08
N GLU A 160 -1.79 -4.55 10.31
CA GLU A 160 -1.77 -5.94 10.76
C GLU A 160 -0.70 -6.84 10.10
N ASN A 161 -0.59 -6.86 8.78
CA ASN A 161 0.39 -7.72 8.10
C ASN A 161 0.85 -7.15 6.76
N CYS A 162 2.00 -7.62 6.28
CA CYS A 162 2.50 -7.31 4.95
C CYS A 162 2.06 -8.41 3.96
N SER A 163 0.82 -8.33 3.48
CA SER A 163 0.27 -9.27 2.51
C SER A 163 0.85 -9.12 1.09
N TYR A 164 1.64 -8.07 0.85
CA TYR A 164 2.22 -7.74 -0.45
C TYR A 164 3.75 -7.74 -0.41
N PRO A 165 4.39 -8.90 -0.54
CA PRO A 165 5.85 -9.02 -0.40
C PRO A 165 6.63 -8.26 -1.48
N VAL A 166 6.10 -8.15 -2.71
CA VAL A 166 6.74 -7.38 -3.78
C VAL A 166 6.65 -5.88 -3.47
N LEU A 167 5.51 -5.40 -3.01
CA LEU A 167 5.33 -4.01 -2.59
C LEU A 167 6.31 -3.64 -1.47
N CYS A 168 6.40 -4.47 -0.42
CA CYS A 168 7.33 -4.25 0.68
C CYS A 168 8.77 -4.16 0.18
N ARG A 169 9.21 -5.12 -0.63
CA ARG A 169 10.57 -5.19 -1.18
C ARG A 169 10.90 -4.00 -2.09
N GLU A 170 10.00 -3.64 -3.00
CA GLU A 170 10.26 -2.54 -3.94
C GLU A 170 10.17 -1.17 -3.24
N ALA A 171 9.34 -1.01 -2.20
CA ALA A 171 9.31 0.18 -1.36
C ALA A 171 10.66 0.38 -0.65
N GLN A 172 11.17 -0.66 0.02
CA GLN A 172 12.47 -0.62 0.68
C GLN A 172 13.62 -0.31 -0.29
N LYS A 173 13.64 -0.95 -1.48
CA LYS A 173 14.63 -0.66 -2.52
C LYS A 173 14.57 0.79 -3.04
N SER A 174 13.42 1.41 -2.93
CA SER A 174 13.20 2.81 -3.33
C SER A 174 13.47 3.81 -2.19
N GLY A 175 13.99 3.35 -1.04
CA GLY A 175 14.27 4.20 0.12
C GLY A 175 13.03 4.59 0.93
N VAL A 176 11.87 3.99 0.65
CA VAL A 176 10.63 4.23 1.40
C VAL A 176 10.70 3.54 2.76
N ARG A 177 10.42 4.26 3.83
CA ARG A 177 10.33 3.68 5.17
C ARG A 177 9.10 2.79 5.26
N THR A 178 9.28 1.50 5.53
CA THR A 178 8.19 0.54 5.70
C THR A 178 7.96 0.27 7.18
N ILE A 179 6.72 0.40 7.64
CA ILE A 179 6.31 0.26 9.05
C ILE A 179 5.11 -0.68 9.10
N LEU A 180 5.13 -1.63 10.03
CA LEU A 180 4.00 -2.48 10.37
C LEU A 180 3.35 -1.94 11.64
N LEU A 181 2.03 -1.72 11.58
CA LEU A 181 1.23 -1.20 12.68
C LEU A 181 0.57 -2.33 13.47
#